data_0220fd25cd247ae2e14c1e45afb68792
#
_entry.id   0220fd25cd247ae2e14c1e45afb68792
#
_cell.length_a   1.000
_cell.length_b   1.000
_cell.length_c   1.000
_cell.angle_alpha   90.00
_cell.angle_beta   90.00
_cell.angle_gamma   90.00
#
_symmetry.space_group_name_H-M   'P 1'
#
loop_
_entity.id
_entity.type
_entity.pdbx_description
1 polymer ?
#
loop_
_entity_poly.entity_id
_entity_poly.type
_entity_poly.pdbx_seq_one_letter_code
_entity_poly.pdbx_strand_id
1 'polypeptide(L)'
;MRVIITGIWICAATVLSCYGMVTYGAGLFAPKTEPYLEGLQYQKLRAINVPIIADGAVQGYIVTTLVFTADAKLMHALPVPPNSFVIDEAFRQIYTDTDLDFRRLKKYNVTKRLAEIRQKVNERLGADVVKDVLVEDFNFVSKRDAKS
;
A
#
# COMPACT_ATOMS: atom_id res chain seq x y z
N MET A 1 -46.52 38.40 -16.78
CA MET A 1 -46.81 36.96 -16.81
C MET A 1 -45.77 36.16 -17.63
N ARG A 2 -45.38 36.57 -18.86
CA ARG A 2 -44.38 35.81 -19.65
C ARG A 2 -43.02 35.62 -18.96
N VAL A 3 -42.50 36.63 -18.25
CA VAL A 3 -41.21 36.56 -17.53
C VAL A 3 -41.26 35.58 -16.37
N ILE A 4 -42.37 35.45 -15.68
CA ILE A 4 -42.55 34.50 -14.57
C ILE A 4 -42.57 33.07 -15.09
N ILE A 5 -43.23 32.83 -16.22
CA ILE A 5 -43.30 31.51 -16.85
C ILE A 5 -41.93 31.05 -17.34
N THR A 6 -41.15 31.96 -17.95
CA THR A 6 -39.78 31.64 -18.37
C THR A 6 -38.86 31.37 -17.18
N GLY A 7 -39.01 32.11 -16.08
CA GLY A 7 -38.23 31.84 -14.86
C GLY A 7 -38.52 30.46 -14.24
N ILE A 8 -39.79 30.08 -14.17
CA ILE A 8 -40.19 28.75 -13.68
C ILE A 8 -39.62 27.62 -14.56
N TRP A 9 -39.64 27.81 -15.88
CA TRP A 9 -39.11 26.85 -16.84
C TRP A 9 -37.62 26.66 -16.71
N ILE A 10 -36.83 27.72 -16.50
CA ILE A 10 -35.40 27.67 -16.30
C ILE A 10 -35.09 26.92 -14.98
N CYS A 11 -35.80 27.25 -13.88
CA CYS A 11 -35.62 26.55 -12.60
C CYS A 11 -35.95 25.04 -12.73
N ALA A 12 -37.02 24.68 -13.41
CA ALA A 12 -37.38 23.28 -13.60
C ALA A 12 -36.33 22.53 -14.44
N ALA A 13 -35.80 23.14 -15.49
CA ALA A 13 -34.77 22.54 -16.33
C ALA A 13 -33.44 22.34 -15.57
N THR A 14 -33.02 23.30 -14.72
CA THR A 14 -31.82 23.18 -13.93
C THR A 14 -31.94 22.09 -12.85
N VAL A 15 -33.07 22.01 -12.15
CA VAL A 15 -33.33 20.96 -11.15
C VAL A 15 -33.34 19.58 -11.79
N LEU A 16 -33.99 19.40 -12.93
CA LEU A 16 -34.03 18.14 -13.67
C LEU A 16 -32.62 17.73 -14.15
N SER A 17 -31.83 18.69 -14.64
CA SER A 17 -30.46 18.46 -15.07
C SER A 17 -29.55 18.02 -13.90
N CYS A 18 -29.63 18.68 -12.75
CA CYS A 18 -28.90 18.32 -11.57
C CYS A 18 -29.32 16.92 -11.05
N TYR A 19 -30.61 16.64 -11.02
CA TYR A 19 -31.12 15.34 -10.60
C TYR A 19 -30.65 14.22 -11.56
N GLY A 20 -30.70 14.46 -12.85
CA GLY A 20 -30.18 13.54 -13.88
C GLY A 20 -28.68 13.28 -13.71
N MET A 21 -27.89 14.31 -13.42
CA MET A 21 -26.45 14.19 -13.20
C MET A 21 -26.13 13.36 -11.95
N VAL A 22 -26.87 13.55 -10.87
CA VAL A 22 -26.67 12.78 -9.62
C VAL A 22 -27.09 11.31 -9.78
N THR A 23 -28.19 11.05 -10.49
CA THR A 23 -28.73 9.68 -10.61
C THR A 23 -28.04 8.87 -11.70
N TYR A 24 -27.67 9.48 -12.82
CA TYR A 24 -27.08 8.79 -13.98
C TYR A 24 -25.61 9.13 -14.19
N GLY A 25 -25.15 10.31 -13.76
CA GLY A 25 -23.78 10.78 -13.96
C GLY A 25 -22.78 10.19 -12.95
N ALA A 26 -23.23 9.74 -11.78
CA ALA A 26 -22.36 9.15 -10.78
C ALA A 26 -21.60 7.92 -11.31
N GLY A 27 -22.21 7.13 -12.20
CA GLY A 27 -21.57 6.00 -12.84
C GLY A 27 -20.53 6.35 -13.90
N LEU A 28 -20.62 7.56 -14.50
CA LEU A 28 -19.68 8.02 -15.54
C LEU A 28 -18.37 8.55 -14.93
N PHE A 29 -18.40 9.01 -13.69
CA PHE A 29 -17.24 9.55 -12.97
C PHE A 29 -16.74 8.64 -11.85
N ALA A 30 -17.42 7.50 -11.63
CA ALA A 30 -16.89 6.50 -10.72
C ALA A 30 -15.54 6.02 -11.24
N PRO A 31 -14.45 6.06 -10.42
CA PRO A 31 -13.20 5.48 -10.84
C PRO A 31 -13.47 4.01 -11.16
N LYS A 32 -13.04 3.58 -12.36
CA LYS A 32 -13.08 2.15 -12.74
C LYS A 32 -12.24 1.40 -11.73
N THR A 33 -12.89 0.80 -10.74
CA THR A 33 -12.22 -0.14 -9.83
C THR A 33 -11.89 -1.36 -10.68
N GLU A 34 -10.62 -1.60 -10.91
CA GLU A 34 -10.17 -2.82 -11.59
C GLU A 34 -10.74 -4.02 -10.83
N PRO A 35 -11.31 -5.03 -11.53
CA PRO A 35 -11.96 -6.20 -10.87
C PRO A 35 -11.01 -6.93 -9.91
N TYR A 36 -9.70 -6.79 -10.10
CA TYR A 36 -8.67 -7.34 -9.22
C TYR A 36 -8.66 -6.68 -7.83
N LEU A 37 -9.09 -5.42 -7.72
CA LEU A 37 -9.11 -4.67 -6.45
C LEU A 37 -10.48 -4.72 -5.75
N GLU A 38 -11.47 -5.39 -6.32
CA GLU A 38 -12.78 -5.51 -5.71
C GLU A 38 -12.68 -6.34 -4.42
N GLY A 39 -12.88 -5.66 -3.28
CA GLY A 39 -12.73 -6.27 -1.95
C GLY A 39 -11.29 -6.26 -1.39
N LEU A 40 -10.29 -5.76 -2.13
CA LEU A 40 -8.95 -5.57 -1.62
C LEU A 40 -8.74 -4.15 -1.10
N GLN A 41 -8.08 -4.05 0.05
CA GLN A 41 -7.65 -2.79 0.62
C GLN A 41 -6.14 -2.63 0.46
N TYR A 42 -5.73 -1.51 -0.13
CA TYR A 42 -4.33 -1.12 -0.25
C TYR A 42 -3.86 -0.41 1.03
N GLN A 43 -2.72 -0.83 1.55
CA GLN A 43 -2.11 -0.25 2.75
C GLN A 43 -0.64 0.07 2.50
N LYS A 44 -0.29 1.35 2.67
CA LYS A 44 1.09 1.81 2.68
C LYS A 44 1.64 1.75 4.10
N LEU A 45 2.82 1.15 4.25
CA LEU A 45 3.52 1.08 5.52
C LEU A 45 4.45 2.28 5.71
N ARG A 46 4.80 2.55 6.97
CA ARG A 46 5.87 3.48 7.28
C ARG A 46 7.23 2.95 6.78
N ALA A 47 8.16 3.83 6.50
CA ALA A 47 9.53 3.44 6.14
C ALA A 47 10.16 2.59 7.26
N ILE A 48 10.81 1.50 6.85
CA ILE A 48 11.54 0.57 7.72
C ILE A 48 13.02 0.85 7.55
N ASN A 49 13.72 1.12 8.64
CA ASN A 49 15.15 1.36 8.64
C ASN A 49 15.85 0.17 9.30
N VAL A 50 16.60 -0.60 8.52
CA VAL A 50 17.32 -1.79 8.99
C VAL A 50 18.81 -1.50 9.01
N PRO A 51 19.48 -1.53 10.17
CA PRO A 51 20.93 -1.34 10.24
C PRO A 51 21.66 -2.55 9.65
N ILE A 52 22.65 -2.28 8.81
CA ILE A 52 23.57 -3.29 8.29
C ILE A 52 24.84 -3.27 9.09
N ILE A 53 25.10 -4.39 9.77
CA ILE A 53 26.28 -4.56 10.62
C ILE A 53 27.25 -5.52 9.90
N ALA A 54 28.46 -5.04 9.63
CA ALA A 54 29.56 -5.87 9.13
C ALA A 54 30.83 -5.49 9.89
N ASP A 55 31.68 -6.48 10.16
CA ASP A 55 32.93 -6.31 10.90
C ASP A 55 32.75 -5.64 12.27
N GLY A 56 31.63 -5.95 12.96
CA GLY A 56 31.32 -5.39 14.29
C GLY A 56 30.90 -3.91 14.30
N ALA A 57 30.69 -3.29 13.14
CA ALA A 57 30.28 -1.89 13.02
C ALA A 57 29.11 -1.70 12.07
N VAL A 58 28.29 -0.68 12.34
CA VAL A 58 27.21 -0.28 11.41
C VAL A 58 27.86 0.35 10.18
N GLN A 59 27.60 -0.24 9.01
CA GLN A 59 28.08 0.22 7.71
C GLN A 59 27.10 1.20 7.04
N GLY A 60 25.83 1.05 7.34
CA GLY A 60 24.75 1.86 6.79
C GLY A 60 23.39 1.33 7.19
N TYR A 61 22.38 1.83 6.53
CA TYR A 61 20.98 1.47 6.75
C TYR A 61 20.31 1.11 5.42
N ILE A 62 19.51 0.05 5.42
CA ILE A 62 18.53 -0.16 4.36
C ILE A 62 17.26 0.57 4.78
N VAL A 63 16.81 1.47 3.91
CA VAL A 63 15.56 2.20 4.06
C VAL A 63 14.60 1.64 3.01
N THR A 64 13.52 1.02 3.46
CA THR A 64 12.52 0.46 2.55
C THR A 64 11.12 0.87 2.96
N THR A 65 10.29 1.15 1.97
CA THR A 65 8.85 1.37 2.13
C THR A 65 8.12 0.26 1.42
N LEU A 66 7.33 -0.49 2.17
CA LEU A 66 6.51 -1.55 1.64
C LEU A 66 5.06 -1.11 1.59
N VAL A 67 4.34 -1.69 0.64
CA VAL A 67 2.89 -1.63 0.51
C VAL A 67 2.36 -3.04 0.43
N PHE A 68 1.14 -3.25 0.91
CA PHE A 68 0.50 -4.53 0.74
C PHE A 68 -0.98 -4.38 0.40
N THR A 69 -1.53 -5.37 -0.25
CA THR A 69 -2.96 -5.53 -0.46
C THR A 69 -3.50 -6.61 0.44
N ALA A 70 -4.65 -6.38 1.03
CA ALA A 70 -5.29 -7.34 1.93
C ALA A 70 -6.79 -7.40 1.69
N ASP A 71 -7.40 -8.53 2.02
CA ASP A 71 -8.85 -8.68 1.99
C ASP A 71 -9.49 -7.74 3.02
N ALA A 72 -10.32 -6.81 2.54
CA ALA A 72 -10.93 -5.78 3.37
C ALA A 72 -11.82 -6.36 4.47
N LYS A 73 -12.56 -7.45 4.18
CA LYS A 73 -13.45 -8.09 5.15
C LYS A 73 -12.67 -8.78 6.25
N LEU A 74 -11.63 -9.53 5.86
CA LEU A 74 -10.75 -10.21 6.83
C LEU A 74 -9.98 -9.20 7.67
N MET A 75 -9.50 -8.11 7.07
CA MET A 75 -8.78 -7.05 7.77
C MET A 75 -9.61 -6.40 8.87
N HIS A 76 -10.90 -6.15 8.61
CA HIS A 76 -11.81 -5.59 9.62
C HIS A 76 -12.19 -6.59 10.73
N ALA A 77 -12.09 -7.87 10.48
CA ALA A 77 -12.37 -8.92 11.47
C ALA A 77 -11.18 -9.19 12.41
N LEU A 78 -9.98 -8.72 12.08
CA LEU A 78 -8.81 -8.93 12.90
C LEU A 78 -8.78 -8.01 14.11
N PRO A 79 -8.44 -8.52 15.31
CA PRO A 79 -8.25 -7.70 16.51
C PRO A 79 -7.00 -6.80 16.42
N VAL A 80 -6.02 -7.17 15.57
CA VAL A 80 -4.78 -6.43 15.37
C VAL A 80 -4.55 -6.24 13.86
N PRO A 81 -4.26 -5.02 13.40
CA PRO A 81 -4.02 -4.78 11.99
C PRO A 81 -2.74 -5.49 11.50
N PRO A 82 -2.72 -6.03 10.28
CA PRO A 82 -1.58 -6.78 9.72
C PRO A 82 -0.32 -5.94 9.54
N ASN A 83 -0.43 -4.61 9.56
CA ASN A 83 0.67 -3.67 9.36
C ASN A 83 1.90 -3.99 10.23
N SER A 84 1.67 -4.25 11.52
CA SER A 84 2.76 -4.55 12.47
C SER A 84 3.45 -5.88 12.17
N PHE A 85 2.70 -6.86 11.72
CA PHE A 85 3.25 -8.17 11.35
C PHE A 85 4.08 -8.09 10.07
N VAL A 86 3.62 -7.32 9.08
CA VAL A 86 4.37 -7.11 7.82
C VAL A 86 5.68 -6.37 8.10
N ILE A 87 5.66 -5.31 8.92
CA ILE A 87 6.85 -4.55 9.30
C ILE A 87 7.85 -5.44 10.04
N ASP A 88 7.39 -6.19 11.05
CA ASP A 88 8.25 -7.07 11.84
C ASP A 88 8.89 -8.17 10.99
N GLU A 89 8.12 -8.81 10.12
CA GLU A 89 8.64 -9.87 9.26
C GLU A 89 9.61 -9.33 8.21
N ALA A 90 9.32 -8.17 7.61
CA ALA A 90 10.21 -7.52 6.68
C ALA A 90 11.54 -7.13 7.36
N PHE A 91 11.47 -6.55 8.56
CA PHE A 91 12.67 -6.22 9.34
C PHE A 91 13.51 -7.47 9.63
N ARG A 92 12.89 -8.55 10.10
CA ARG A 92 13.59 -9.81 10.38
C ARG A 92 14.27 -10.38 9.16
N GLN A 93 13.56 -10.43 8.03
CA GLN A 93 14.12 -11.00 6.81
C GLN A 93 15.31 -10.19 6.30
N ILE A 94 15.21 -8.86 6.28
CA ILE A 94 16.32 -8.00 5.86
C ILE A 94 17.48 -8.10 6.84
N TYR A 95 17.21 -8.13 8.15
CA TYR A 95 18.25 -8.17 9.18
C TYR A 95 19.02 -9.50 9.22
N THR A 96 18.34 -10.61 8.94
CA THR A 96 18.95 -11.96 8.98
C THR A 96 19.46 -12.43 7.62
N ASP A 97 19.26 -11.65 6.55
CA ASP A 97 19.62 -12.04 5.21
C ASP A 97 21.15 -11.92 5.00
N THR A 98 21.82 -13.06 4.99
CA THR A 98 23.27 -13.18 4.73
C THR A 98 23.61 -12.98 3.26
N ASP A 99 22.64 -13.14 2.35
CA ASP A 99 22.84 -13.00 0.89
C ASP A 99 22.74 -11.55 0.44
N LEU A 100 22.38 -10.65 1.35
CA LEU A 100 22.19 -9.24 1.08
C LEU A 100 23.54 -8.52 0.92
N ASP A 101 24.07 -8.52 -0.31
CA ASP A 101 25.22 -7.71 -0.67
C ASP A 101 24.75 -6.27 -1.02
N PHE A 102 24.88 -5.35 -0.06
CA PHE A 102 24.52 -3.93 -0.22
C PHE A 102 25.32 -3.22 -1.32
N ARG A 103 26.44 -3.80 -1.78
CA ARG A 103 27.22 -3.29 -2.94
C ARG A 103 26.61 -3.76 -4.27
N ARG A 104 25.74 -4.78 -4.24
CA ARG A 104 25.13 -5.40 -5.43
C ARG A 104 23.63 -5.62 -5.32
N LEU A 105 22.91 -4.65 -4.78
CA LEU A 105 21.45 -4.70 -4.60
C LEU A 105 20.68 -5.09 -5.87
N LYS A 106 21.21 -4.77 -7.05
CA LYS A 106 20.61 -5.15 -8.35
C LYS A 106 20.47 -6.67 -8.57
N LYS A 107 21.24 -7.49 -7.86
CA LYS A 107 21.16 -8.96 -7.93
C LYS A 107 20.27 -9.57 -6.87
N TYR A 108 19.76 -8.76 -5.96
CA TYR A 108 18.92 -9.22 -4.87
C TYR A 108 17.53 -9.62 -5.38
N ASN A 109 17.11 -10.84 -5.07
CA ASN A 109 15.81 -11.35 -5.51
C ASN A 109 14.70 -10.86 -4.57
N VAL A 110 14.30 -9.60 -4.73
CA VAL A 110 13.25 -8.95 -3.92
C VAL A 110 11.94 -9.72 -4.01
N THR A 111 11.55 -10.17 -5.20
CA THR A 111 10.27 -10.85 -5.43
C THR A 111 10.11 -12.10 -4.56
N LYS A 112 11.18 -12.91 -4.45
CA LYS A 112 11.15 -14.11 -3.61
C LYS A 112 10.96 -13.73 -2.13
N ARG A 113 11.67 -12.72 -1.65
CA ARG A 113 11.58 -12.27 -0.25
C ARG A 113 10.20 -11.70 0.09
N LEU A 114 9.59 -10.96 -0.82
CA LEU A 114 8.23 -10.46 -0.61
C LEU A 114 7.19 -11.58 -0.51
N ALA A 115 7.33 -12.62 -1.33
CA ALA A 115 6.47 -13.79 -1.24
C ALA A 115 6.64 -14.53 0.11
N GLU A 116 7.87 -14.66 0.60
CA GLU A 116 8.17 -15.25 1.92
C GLU A 116 7.58 -14.40 3.06
N ILE A 117 7.69 -13.07 2.99
CA ILE A 117 7.06 -12.14 3.96
C ILE A 117 5.55 -12.37 3.99
N ARG A 118 4.90 -12.37 2.84
CA ARG A 118 3.46 -12.62 2.73
C ARG A 118 3.05 -13.93 3.38
N GLN A 119 3.75 -15.01 3.05
CA GLN A 119 3.45 -16.34 3.59
C GLN A 119 3.56 -16.36 5.11
N LYS A 120 4.67 -15.90 5.66
CA LYS A 120 4.90 -15.91 7.12
C LYS A 120 3.94 -15.00 7.88
N VAL A 121 3.58 -13.86 7.30
CA VAL A 121 2.57 -12.97 7.89
C VAL A 121 1.22 -13.67 7.96
N ASN A 122 0.78 -14.31 6.89
CA ASN A 122 -0.49 -15.05 6.86
C ASN A 122 -0.49 -16.26 7.81
N GLU A 123 0.63 -16.98 7.92
CA GLU A 123 0.81 -18.04 8.92
C GLU A 123 0.64 -17.52 10.35
N ARG A 124 1.23 -16.36 10.67
CA ARG A 124 1.11 -15.73 12.01
C ARG A 124 -0.30 -15.19 12.29
N LEU A 125 -1.01 -14.73 11.25
CA LEU A 125 -2.40 -14.26 11.36
C LEU A 125 -3.41 -15.41 11.43
N GLY A 126 -3.00 -16.63 11.04
CA GLY A 126 -3.87 -17.80 10.98
C GLY A 126 -4.91 -17.73 9.84
N ALA A 127 -4.76 -16.79 8.90
CA ALA A 127 -5.67 -16.60 7.77
C ALA A 127 -4.94 -15.94 6.58
N ASP A 128 -5.43 -16.18 5.36
CA ASP A 128 -4.88 -15.61 4.12
C ASP A 128 -5.40 -14.17 3.90
N VAL A 129 -4.99 -13.27 4.79
CA VAL A 129 -5.41 -11.85 4.83
C VAL A 129 -4.62 -11.02 3.83
N VAL A 130 -3.29 -11.15 3.84
CA VAL A 130 -2.39 -10.39 2.96
C VAL A 130 -2.30 -11.11 1.62
N LYS A 131 -2.78 -10.46 0.56
CA LYS A 131 -2.81 -11.04 -0.79
C LYS A 131 -1.52 -10.79 -1.55
N ASP A 132 -0.94 -9.61 -1.39
CA ASP A 132 0.34 -9.27 -2.02
C ASP A 132 1.14 -8.29 -1.17
N VAL A 133 2.47 -8.35 -1.28
CA VAL A 133 3.40 -7.41 -0.65
C VAL A 133 4.31 -6.87 -1.74
N LEU A 134 4.40 -5.55 -1.83
CA LEU A 134 5.12 -4.83 -2.87
C LEU A 134 6.13 -3.87 -2.24
N VAL A 135 7.22 -3.61 -2.95
CA VAL A 135 8.20 -2.59 -2.57
C VAL A 135 7.85 -1.30 -3.31
N GLU A 136 7.65 -0.23 -2.58
CA GLU A 136 7.54 1.12 -3.15
C GLU A 136 8.92 1.77 -3.26
N ASP A 137 9.74 1.60 -2.23
CA ASP A 137 11.10 2.15 -2.20
C ASP A 137 12.06 1.20 -1.49
N PHE A 138 13.30 1.09 -2.00
CA PHE A 138 14.35 0.26 -1.43
C PHE A 138 15.72 0.88 -1.69
N ASN A 139 16.28 1.52 -0.66
CA ASN A 139 17.50 2.28 -0.76
C ASN A 139 18.51 1.87 0.32
N PHE A 140 19.79 1.95 0.00
CA PHE A 140 20.88 1.85 0.96
C PHE A 140 21.46 3.24 1.24
N VAL A 141 21.46 3.62 2.49
CA VAL A 141 22.08 4.88 2.98
C VAL A 141 23.35 4.53 3.73
N SER A 142 24.49 4.99 3.24
CA SER A 142 25.76 4.75 3.90
C SER A 142 25.88 5.54 5.20
N LYS A 143 26.73 5.07 6.13
CA LYS A 143 27.00 5.79 7.40
C LYS A 143 27.53 7.21 7.17
N ARG A 144 28.18 7.47 6.03
CA ARG A 144 28.70 8.81 5.71
C ARG A 144 27.57 9.77 5.36
N ASP A 145 26.61 9.31 4.58
CA ASP A 145 25.49 10.10 4.08
C ASP A 145 24.45 10.38 5.18
N ALA A 146 24.38 9.51 6.20
CA ALA A 146 23.51 9.70 7.35
C ALA A 146 23.99 10.75 8.36
N LYS A 147 25.21 11.31 8.18
CA LYS A 147 25.79 12.34 9.05
C LYS A 147 25.81 13.74 8.46
N SER A 148 25.37 13.93 7.22
CA SER A 148 25.16 15.21 6.55
C SER A 148 23.76 15.72 6.80
#